data_5db0adefc43db26924d5ecf81360a377
#
_entry.id   5db0adefc43db26924d5ecf81360a377
#
_cell.length_a   1.000
_cell.length_b   1.000
_cell.length_c   1.000
_cell.angle_alpha   90.00
_cell.angle_beta   90.00
_cell.angle_gamma   90.00
#
_symmetry.space_group_name_H-M   'P 1'
#
loop_
_entity.id
_entity.type
_entity.pdbx_description
1 polymer ?
#
loop_
_entity_poly.entity_id
_entity_poly.type
_entity_poly.pdbx_seq_one_letter_code
_entity_poly.pdbx_strand_id
1 'polypeptide(L)'
;LTMLSKHSDHTYLLREHVQDPTSLIYMSINNTKQKTYEQFSNFIQDRTSSKDFLIHCYIVLTFFLGNDFLPTLSYISLRPAGLSHLLNAYKDSWREMKEHILDESMTKLNEKFVQLFIMKLSNKEDKEFYEQEKAYYNCHYSNRRKNEKDEENYPIENKFPKVIKSNEEGWRQNYYYYL
;
A
#
# COMPACT_ATOMS: atom_id res chain seq x y z
N LEU A 1 5.38 -12.05 6.45
CA LEU A 1 6.12 -12.79 7.48
C LEU A 1 6.47 -14.21 7.03
N THR A 2 5.56 -14.97 6.41
CA THR A 2 5.83 -16.35 5.97
C THR A 2 7.02 -16.46 5.01
N MET A 3 7.25 -15.46 4.16
CA MET A 3 8.42 -15.43 3.26
C MET A 3 9.76 -15.28 4.00
N LEU A 4 9.76 -14.77 5.24
CA LEU A 4 10.96 -14.63 6.07
C LEU A 4 11.27 -15.88 6.90
N SER A 5 10.36 -16.84 6.91
CA SER A 5 10.57 -18.10 7.63
C SER A 5 11.73 -18.90 7.04
N LYS A 6 12.55 -19.53 7.91
CA LYS A 6 13.58 -20.51 7.50
C LYS A 6 13.00 -21.71 6.74
N HIS A 7 11.69 -21.96 6.92
CA HIS A 7 10.96 -23.06 6.26
C HIS A 7 10.17 -22.59 5.04
N SER A 8 10.40 -21.36 4.54
CA SER A 8 9.64 -20.80 3.42
C SER A 8 9.70 -21.67 2.16
N ASP A 9 10.78 -22.40 1.95
CA ASP A 9 11.00 -23.22 0.76
C ASP A 9 10.06 -24.47 0.70
N HIS A 10 9.57 -24.90 1.86
CA HIS A 10 8.66 -26.04 2.01
C HIS A 10 7.27 -25.64 2.51
N THR A 11 6.96 -24.35 2.51
CA THR A 11 5.69 -23.82 3.01
C THR A 11 4.74 -23.54 1.85
N TYR A 12 3.50 -23.98 2.01
CA TYR A 12 2.40 -23.72 1.09
C TYR A 12 1.26 -23.06 1.85
N LEU A 13 0.65 -22.03 1.25
CA LEU A 13 -0.63 -21.50 1.70
C LEU A 13 -1.75 -22.21 0.94
N LEU A 14 -2.77 -22.59 1.68
CA LEU A 14 -3.94 -23.28 1.16
C LEU A 14 -5.16 -22.37 1.39
N ARG A 15 -5.99 -22.22 0.37
CA ARG A 15 -7.28 -21.57 0.49
C ARG A 15 -8.32 -22.20 -0.42
N GLU A 16 -9.57 -22.04 -0.07
CA GLU A 16 -10.68 -22.43 -0.94
C GLU A 16 -10.72 -21.61 -2.22
N HIS A 17 -11.09 -22.22 -3.31
CA HIS A 17 -11.32 -21.51 -4.56
C HIS A 17 -12.61 -20.69 -4.46
N VAL A 18 -12.59 -19.43 -4.90
CA VAL A 18 -13.72 -18.50 -4.71
C VAL A 18 -14.99 -18.96 -5.44
N GLN A 19 -14.84 -19.61 -6.62
CA GLN A 19 -15.95 -20.03 -7.47
C GLN A 19 -16.32 -21.52 -7.29
N ASP A 20 -15.48 -22.29 -6.64
CA ASP A 20 -15.67 -23.72 -6.39
C ASP A 20 -15.13 -24.09 -5.00
N PRO A 21 -15.99 -24.05 -3.96
CA PRO A 21 -15.57 -24.34 -2.58
C PRO A 21 -15.07 -25.78 -2.37
N THR A 22 -15.30 -26.68 -3.31
CA THR A 22 -14.81 -28.07 -3.25
C THR A 22 -13.36 -28.22 -3.71
N SER A 23 -12.81 -27.19 -4.37
CA SER A 23 -11.43 -27.15 -4.82
C SER A 23 -10.56 -26.25 -3.94
N LEU A 24 -9.28 -26.60 -3.85
CA LEU A 24 -8.29 -25.89 -3.04
C LEU A 24 -7.20 -25.29 -3.94
N ILE A 25 -6.86 -24.04 -3.64
CA ILE A 25 -5.73 -23.35 -4.29
C ILE A 25 -4.50 -23.46 -3.42
N TYR A 26 -3.43 -23.98 -3.99
CA TYR A 26 -2.11 -24.06 -3.36
C TYR A 26 -1.22 -22.91 -3.84
N MET A 27 -0.66 -22.15 -2.93
CA MET A 27 0.33 -21.14 -3.24
C MET A 27 1.67 -21.47 -2.57
N SER A 28 2.68 -21.80 -3.38
CA SER A 28 4.03 -22.04 -2.90
C SER A 28 4.66 -20.72 -2.43
N ILE A 29 5.11 -20.67 -1.18
CA ILE A 29 5.80 -19.49 -0.62
C ILE A 29 7.14 -19.27 -1.32
N ASN A 30 7.87 -20.34 -1.63
CA ASN A 30 9.14 -20.23 -2.37
C ASN A 30 8.95 -19.60 -3.75
N ASN A 31 7.96 -20.06 -4.52
CA ASN A 31 7.67 -19.49 -5.83
C ASN A 31 7.23 -18.02 -5.73
N THR A 32 6.42 -17.69 -4.71
CA THR A 32 5.99 -16.32 -4.46
C THR A 32 7.19 -15.44 -4.11
N LYS A 33 8.07 -15.91 -3.22
CA LYS A 33 9.31 -15.22 -2.84
C LYS A 33 10.20 -14.98 -4.07
N GLN A 34 10.38 -15.98 -4.92
CA GLN A 34 11.18 -15.86 -6.14
C GLN A 34 10.58 -14.81 -7.10
N LYS A 35 9.29 -14.88 -7.40
CA LYS A 35 8.62 -13.93 -8.29
C LYS A 35 8.64 -12.50 -7.73
N THR A 36 8.43 -12.34 -6.41
CA THR A 36 8.50 -11.03 -5.76
C THR A 36 9.90 -10.43 -5.90
N TYR A 37 10.95 -11.21 -5.64
CA TYR A 37 12.33 -10.78 -5.85
C TYR A 37 12.57 -10.34 -7.29
N GLU A 38 12.23 -11.16 -8.27
CA GLU A 38 12.45 -10.87 -9.69
C GLU A 38 11.72 -9.59 -10.12
N GLN A 39 10.47 -9.45 -9.73
CA GLN A 39 9.67 -8.26 -10.06
C GLN A 39 10.22 -7.01 -9.39
N PHE A 40 10.55 -7.08 -8.11
CA PHE A 40 11.06 -5.94 -7.36
C PHE A 40 12.45 -5.51 -7.82
N SER A 41 13.38 -6.46 -7.94
CA SER A 41 14.76 -6.23 -8.44
C SER A 41 14.75 -5.61 -9.85
N ASN A 42 13.95 -6.15 -10.77
CA ASN A 42 13.82 -5.59 -12.12
C ASN A 42 13.19 -4.19 -12.11
N PHE A 43 12.20 -3.97 -11.25
CA PHE A 43 11.50 -2.68 -11.16
C PHE A 43 12.43 -1.56 -10.67
N ILE A 44 13.19 -1.79 -9.59
CA ILE A 44 14.16 -0.82 -9.07
C ILE A 44 15.46 -0.79 -9.87
N GLN A 45 15.71 -1.80 -10.71
CA GLN A 45 16.96 -1.99 -11.50
C GLN A 45 18.18 -2.28 -10.63
N ASP A 46 17.97 -2.99 -9.51
CA ASP A 46 19.06 -3.51 -8.67
C ASP A 46 19.28 -5.00 -8.94
N ARG A 47 20.47 -5.35 -9.38
CA ARG A 47 20.91 -6.72 -9.65
C ARG A 47 22.07 -7.17 -8.75
N THR A 48 22.44 -6.32 -7.80
CA THR A 48 23.62 -6.54 -6.95
C THR A 48 23.26 -7.08 -5.58
N SER A 49 22.09 -6.68 -5.08
CA SER A 49 21.61 -7.08 -3.77
C SER A 49 21.10 -8.52 -3.73
N SER A 50 21.31 -9.19 -2.59
CA SER A 50 20.88 -10.57 -2.42
C SER A 50 19.35 -10.69 -2.43
N LYS A 51 18.86 -11.87 -2.82
CA LYS A 51 17.42 -12.18 -2.83
C LYS A 51 16.77 -11.94 -1.47
N ASP A 52 17.37 -12.45 -0.41
CA ASP A 52 16.79 -12.33 0.94
C ASP A 52 16.75 -10.88 1.41
N PHE A 53 17.80 -10.11 1.15
CA PHE A 53 17.84 -8.68 1.48
C PHE A 53 16.72 -7.90 0.78
N LEU A 54 16.55 -8.06 -0.52
CA LEU A 54 15.50 -7.37 -1.28
C LEU A 54 14.08 -7.79 -0.84
N ILE A 55 13.89 -9.05 -0.46
CA ILE A 55 12.61 -9.51 0.10
C ILE A 55 12.33 -8.83 1.44
N HIS A 56 13.31 -8.66 2.30
CA HIS A 56 13.15 -7.91 3.57
C HIS A 56 12.78 -6.45 3.28
N CYS A 57 13.50 -5.79 2.38
CA CYS A 57 13.19 -4.42 1.96
C CYS A 57 11.75 -4.29 1.42
N TYR A 58 11.33 -5.23 0.56
CA TYR A 58 9.97 -5.25 0.01
C TYR A 58 8.90 -5.42 1.09
N ILE A 59 9.13 -6.30 2.06
CA ILE A 59 8.19 -6.51 3.17
C ILE A 59 8.09 -5.25 4.03
N VAL A 60 9.21 -4.61 4.38
CA VAL A 60 9.20 -3.34 5.12
C VAL A 60 8.45 -2.27 4.34
N LEU A 61 8.67 -2.17 3.02
CA LEU A 61 7.94 -1.25 2.16
C LEU A 61 6.43 -1.47 2.23
N THR A 62 5.97 -2.73 2.25
CA THR A 62 4.52 -3.03 2.30
C THR A 62 3.86 -2.63 3.62
N PHE A 63 4.59 -2.43 4.72
CA PHE A 63 4.00 -1.91 5.95
C PHE A 63 3.46 -0.49 5.82
N PHE A 64 3.98 0.31 4.89
CA PHE A 64 3.45 1.64 4.60
C PHE A 64 2.07 1.64 3.92
N LEU A 65 1.59 0.48 3.44
CA LEU A 65 0.20 0.33 2.98
C LEU A 65 -0.80 0.33 4.15
N GLY A 66 -0.31 0.22 5.37
CA GLY A 66 -1.13 0.02 6.55
C GLY A 66 -1.62 -1.42 6.70
N ASN A 67 -2.15 -1.73 7.86
CA ASN A 67 -2.80 -2.98 8.21
C ASN A 67 -3.69 -2.75 9.44
N ASP A 68 -4.22 -3.81 10.03
CA ASP A 68 -5.10 -3.74 11.21
C ASP A 68 -4.47 -3.05 12.43
N PHE A 69 -3.15 -2.87 12.45
CA PHE A 69 -2.39 -2.27 13.55
C PHE A 69 -1.68 -0.96 13.18
N LEU A 70 -1.43 -0.75 11.90
CA LEU A 70 -0.71 0.42 11.39
C LEU A 70 -1.62 1.23 10.47
N PRO A 71 -1.77 2.55 10.72
CA PRO A 71 -2.57 3.41 9.87
C PRO A 71 -1.99 3.50 8.46
N THR A 72 -2.85 3.74 7.49
CA THR A 72 -2.45 4.03 6.12
C THR A 72 -2.03 5.50 5.98
N LEU A 73 -1.16 5.80 5.03
CA LEU A 73 -0.95 7.18 4.61
C LEU A 73 -2.19 7.68 3.84
N SER A 74 -2.43 9.00 3.87
CA SER A 74 -3.68 9.64 3.43
C SER A 74 -4.18 9.23 2.04
N TYR A 75 -3.28 8.98 1.10
CA TYR A 75 -3.60 8.60 -0.28
C TYR A 75 -3.11 7.19 -0.67
N ILE A 76 -2.42 6.50 0.25
CA ILE A 76 -1.89 5.16 0.03
C ILE A 76 -2.84 4.17 0.68
N SER A 77 -3.55 3.41 -0.12
CA SER A 77 -4.45 2.37 0.33
C SER A 77 -4.08 1.03 -0.29
N LEU A 78 -4.59 -0.07 0.26
CA LEU A 78 -4.45 -1.44 -0.30
C LEU A 78 -5.02 -1.59 -1.73
N ARG A 79 -5.64 -0.54 -2.28
CA ARG A 79 -6.08 -0.52 -3.68
C ARG A 79 -4.85 -0.55 -4.61
N PRO A 80 -4.99 -1.01 -5.87
CA PRO A 80 -3.85 -1.23 -6.78
C PRO A 80 -2.90 -0.03 -6.95
N ALA A 81 -3.41 1.19 -6.84
CA ALA A 81 -2.61 2.40 -6.96
C ALA A 81 -1.63 2.60 -5.78
N GLY A 82 -2.01 2.23 -4.54
CA GLY A 82 -1.19 2.49 -3.35
C GLY A 82 0.18 1.81 -3.41
N LEU A 83 0.23 0.53 -3.76
CA LEU A 83 1.49 -0.18 -3.93
C LEU A 83 2.36 0.44 -5.03
N SER A 84 1.75 0.87 -6.14
CA SER A 84 2.48 1.52 -7.23
C SER A 84 3.10 2.85 -6.81
N HIS A 85 2.42 3.64 -5.96
CA HIS A 85 2.97 4.88 -5.40
C HIS A 85 4.20 4.60 -4.52
N LEU A 86 4.11 3.59 -3.64
CA LEU A 86 5.23 3.19 -2.80
C LEU A 86 6.43 2.70 -3.62
N LEU A 87 6.18 1.81 -4.59
CA LEU A 87 7.24 1.27 -5.45
C LEU A 87 7.94 2.38 -6.24
N ASN A 88 7.19 3.33 -6.80
CA ASN A 88 7.77 4.45 -7.55
C ASN A 88 8.61 5.36 -6.64
N ALA A 89 8.11 5.72 -5.45
CA ALA A 89 8.87 6.52 -4.49
C ALA A 89 10.14 5.79 -4.02
N TYR A 90 10.06 4.48 -3.79
CA TYR A 90 11.22 3.65 -3.45
C TYR A 90 12.27 3.65 -4.56
N LYS A 91 11.86 3.42 -5.80
CA LYS A 91 12.74 3.43 -6.98
C LYS A 91 13.45 4.77 -7.15
N ASP A 92 12.71 5.88 -6.99
CA ASP A 92 13.27 7.22 -7.11
C ASP A 92 14.29 7.50 -5.99
N SER A 93 14.00 7.07 -4.75
CA SER A 93 14.92 7.18 -3.62
C SER A 93 16.17 6.32 -3.81
N TRP A 94 16.02 5.08 -4.25
CA TRP A 94 17.14 4.19 -4.53
C TRP A 94 18.03 4.70 -5.67
N ARG A 95 17.44 5.30 -6.71
CA ARG A 95 18.23 5.90 -7.81
C ARG A 95 19.10 7.05 -7.34
N GLU A 96 18.62 7.83 -6.39
CA GLU A 96 19.32 8.98 -5.85
C GLU A 96 20.41 8.59 -4.85
N MET A 97 20.11 7.68 -3.91
CA MET A 97 21.03 7.33 -2.82
C MET A 97 21.90 6.09 -3.11
N LYS A 98 21.42 5.17 -3.96
CA LYS A 98 22.01 3.83 -4.15
C LYS A 98 22.08 3.00 -2.87
N GLU A 99 21.20 3.32 -1.93
CA GLU A 99 21.03 2.60 -0.67
C GLU A 99 19.57 2.11 -0.57
N HIS A 100 19.30 1.24 0.39
CA HIS A 100 17.99 0.66 0.61
C HIS A 100 17.38 1.10 1.94
N ILE A 101 16.09 0.77 2.14
CA ILE A 101 15.33 1.10 3.34
C ILE A 101 15.86 0.40 4.60
N LEU A 102 16.58 -0.70 4.43
CA LEU A 102 17.24 -1.44 5.51
C LEU A 102 18.76 -1.28 5.40
N ASP A 103 19.42 -1.39 6.54
CA ASP A 103 20.86 -1.57 6.63
C ASP A 103 21.27 -2.97 6.12
N GLU A 104 22.55 -3.19 5.85
CA GLU A 104 23.09 -4.47 5.36
C GLU A 104 22.82 -5.63 6.33
N SER A 105 22.69 -5.35 7.62
CA SER A 105 22.38 -6.35 8.66
C SER A 105 20.90 -6.75 8.68
N MET A 106 20.04 -6.05 7.94
CA MET A 106 18.56 -6.22 7.92
C MET A 106 17.90 -6.04 9.29
N THR A 107 18.55 -5.36 10.22
CA THR A 107 18.06 -5.20 11.59
C THR A 107 17.57 -3.79 11.90
N LYS A 108 17.99 -2.80 11.11
CA LYS A 108 17.66 -1.40 11.33
C LYS A 108 17.20 -0.74 10.05
N LEU A 109 16.32 0.24 10.20
CA LEU A 109 15.94 1.12 9.11
C LEU A 109 17.08 2.09 8.79
N ASN A 110 17.33 2.30 7.51
CA ASN A 110 18.18 3.39 7.03
C ASN A 110 17.41 4.71 7.13
N GLU A 111 17.66 5.47 8.19
CA GLU A 111 16.93 6.70 8.48
C GLU A 111 17.00 7.72 7.32
N LYS A 112 18.16 7.86 6.68
CA LYS A 112 18.35 8.77 5.56
C LYS A 112 17.49 8.37 4.36
N PHE A 113 17.46 7.06 4.07
CA PHE A 113 16.60 6.54 3.01
C PHE A 113 15.12 6.76 3.34
N VAL A 114 14.70 6.46 4.55
CA VAL A 114 13.31 6.65 5.01
C VAL A 114 12.90 8.13 4.90
N GLN A 115 13.75 9.06 5.32
CA GLN A 115 13.48 10.49 5.19
C GLN A 115 13.28 10.91 3.73
N LEU A 116 14.18 10.51 2.83
CA LEU A 116 14.06 10.80 1.40
C LEU A 116 12.80 10.16 0.80
N PHE A 117 12.53 8.90 1.15
CA PHE A 117 11.36 8.16 0.70
C PHE A 117 10.04 8.85 1.10
N ILE A 118 9.90 9.23 2.37
CA ILE A 118 8.73 9.97 2.86
C ILE A 118 8.61 11.33 2.18
N MET A 119 9.72 12.04 1.95
CA MET A 119 9.70 13.30 1.21
C MET A 119 9.18 13.11 -0.24
N LYS A 120 9.60 12.04 -0.94
CA LYS A 120 9.10 11.71 -2.29
C LYS A 120 7.61 11.40 -2.29
N LEU A 121 7.09 10.75 -1.24
CA LEU A 121 5.67 10.50 -1.07
C LEU A 121 4.92 11.80 -0.78
N SER A 122 5.38 12.61 0.18
CA SER A 122 4.68 13.82 0.60
C SER A 122 4.54 14.86 -0.52
N ASN A 123 5.48 14.92 -1.46
CA ASN A 123 5.40 15.80 -2.62
C ASN A 123 4.20 15.53 -3.55
N LYS A 124 3.62 14.34 -3.47
CA LYS A 124 2.45 13.94 -4.26
C LYS A 124 1.15 13.92 -3.44
N GLU A 125 1.26 14.04 -2.12
CA GLU A 125 0.16 13.80 -1.20
C GLU A 125 -1.06 14.69 -1.48
N ASP A 126 -0.88 15.99 -1.61
CA ASP A 126 -1.98 16.94 -1.85
C ASP A 126 -2.74 16.62 -3.14
N LYS A 127 -2.01 16.37 -4.22
CA LYS A 127 -2.59 16.07 -5.51
C LYS A 127 -3.34 14.75 -5.50
N GLU A 128 -2.71 13.71 -4.98
CA GLU A 128 -3.30 12.35 -4.98
C GLU A 128 -4.51 12.28 -4.03
N PHE A 129 -4.46 12.96 -2.90
CA PHE A 129 -5.59 13.05 -1.99
C PHE A 129 -6.77 13.80 -2.63
N TYR A 130 -6.52 14.91 -3.32
CA TYR A 130 -7.53 15.64 -4.06
C TYR A 130 -8.19 14.79 -5.17
N GLU A 131 -7.39 14.06 -5.94
CA GLU A 131 -7.93 13.18 -7.00
C GLU A 131 -8.77 12.01 -6.43
N GLN A 132 -8.37 11.45 -5.28
CA GLN A 132 -9.15 10.43 -4.58
C GLN A 132 -10.48 11.00 -4.06
N GLU A 133 -10.45 12.19 -3.45
CA GLU A 133 -11.64 12.90 -3.00
C GLU A 133 -12.61 13.13 -4.16
N LYS A 134 -12.11 13.65 -5.28
CA LYS A 134 -12.90 13.88 -6.50
C LYS A 134 -13.51 12.60 -7.07
N ALA A 135 -12.75 11.52 -7.11
CA ALA A 135 -13.25 10.22 -7.55
C ALA A 135 -14.36 9.69 -6.64
N TYR A 136 -14.21 9.84 -5.33
CA TYR A 136 -15.23 9.48 -4.36
C TYR A 136 -16.53 10.26 -4.56
N TYR A 137 -16.47 11.58 -4.71
CA TYR A 137 -17.64 12.40 -4.98
C TYR A 137 -18.31 12.02 -6.31
N ASN A 138 -17.56 11.85 -7.37
CA ASN A 138 -18.11 11.47 -8.68
C ASN A 138 -18.84 10.12 -8.62
N CYS A 139 -18.31 9.15 -7.90
CA CYS A 139 -18.94 7.85 -7.73
C CYS A 139 -20.26 7.96 -6.94
N HIS A 140 -20.28 8.71 -5.86
CA HIS A 140 -21.49 8.88 -5.04
C HIS A 140 -22.57 9.71 -5.74
N TYR A 141 -22.22 10.79 -6.41
CA TYR A 141 -23.19 11.60 -7.15
C TYR A 141 -23.75 10.86 -8.38
N SER A 142 -22.96 10.05 -9.06
CA SER A 142 -23.43 9.23 -10.17
C SER A 142 -24.41 8.14 -9.72
N ASN A 143 -24.21 7.57 -8.53
CA ASN A 143 -25.11 6.58 -7.97
C ASN A 143 -26.41 7.22 -7.40
N ARG A 144 -26.36 8.44 -6.84
CA ARG A 144 -27.56 9.18 -6.43
C ARG A 144 -28.52 9.43 -7.58
N ARG A 145 -28.02 9.90 -8.73
CA ARG A 145 -28.88 10.12 -9.92
C ARG A 145 -29.56 8.86 -10.47
N LYS A 146 -29.02 7.68 -10.16
CA LYS A 146 -29.66 6.40 -10.57
C LYS A 146 -30.71 5.93 -9.56
N ASN A 147 -30.66 6.36 -8.32
CA ASN A 147 -31.53 5.88 -7.23
C ASN A 147 -32.59 6.92 -6.75
N GLU A 148 -32.78 8.03 -7.48
CA GLU A 148 -33.79 9.07 -7.13
C GLU A 148 -35.25 8.58 -7.07
N LYS A 149 -35.50 7.29 -7.32
CA LYS A 149 -36.83 6.68 -7.18
C LYS A 149 -37.12 6.04 -5.84
N ASP A 150 -36.11 5.93 -4.93
CA ASP A 150 -36.26 5.23 -3.63
C ASP A 150 -35.95 6.12 -2.41
N GLU A 151 -36.02 7.45 -2.52
CA GLU A 151 -35.50 8.41 -1.52
C GLU A 151 -36.45 8.73 -0.36
N GLU A 152 -37.46 7.93 -0.03
CA GLU A 152 -38.38 8.34 1.09
C GLU A 152 -37.97 7.89 2.51
N ASN A 153 -36.87 7.12 2.74
CA ASN A 153 -36.76 6.50 4.07
C ASN A 153 -35.35 6.34 4.71
N TYR A 154 -34.31 7.06 4.34
CA TYR A 154 -33.07 6.97 5.12
C TYR A 154 -32.42 8.34 5.41
N PRO A 155 -32.36 8.78 6.68
CA PRO A 155 -31.58 9.94 7.08
C PRO A 155 -30.08 9.57 6.95
N ILE A 156 -29.43 10.06 5.87
CA ILE A 156 -28.04 9.76 5.51
C ILE A 156 -27.03 10.57 6.36
N GLU A 157 -27.48 11.47 7.22
CA GLU A 157 -26.63 12.44 7.90
C GLU A 157 -25.66 11.88 8.95
N ASN A 158 -25.76 10.61 9.37
CA ASN A 158 -24.99 10.11 10.52
C ASN A 158 -24.12 8.86 10.28
N LYS A 159 -23.89 8.41 9.05
CA LYS A 159 -23.16 7.15 8.80
C LYS A 159 -21.79 7.28 8.15
N PHE A 160 -21.35 8.47 7.78
CA PHE A 160 -20.03 8.65 7.21
C PHE A 160 -19.17 9.51 8.15
N PRO A 161 -17.92 9.11 8.40
CA PRO A 161 -16.99 10.00 9.08
C PRO A 161 -16.94 11.31 8.28
N LYS A 162 -16.89 12.44 8.99
CA LYS A 162 -16.80 13.78 8.41
C LYS A 162 -15.78 13.75 7.29
N VAL A 163 -16.22 13.96 6.05
CA VAL A 163 -15.33 13.92 4.89
C VAL A 163 -14.36 15.09 5.04
N ILE A 164 -13.09 14.76 5.24
CA ILE A 164 -12.01 15.74 5.32
C ILE A 164 -11.74 16.21 3.89
N LYS A 165 -11.88 17.51 3.66
CA LYS A 165 -11.67 18.09 2.34
C LYS A 165 -10.21 18.52 2.17
N SER A 166 -9.65 18.22 1.01
CA SER A 166 -8.25 18.54 0.67
C SER A 166 -7.94 20.05 0.64
N ASN A 167 -8.97 20.89 0.51
CA ASN A 167 -8.82 22.37 0.52
C ASN A 167 -9.00 22.99 1.90
N GLU A 168 -9.29 22.21 2.95
CA GLU A 168 -9.36 22.71 4.32
C GLU A 168 -7.97 22.89 4.89
N GLU A 169 -7.72 24.06 5.50
CA GLU A 169 -6.48 24.30 6.24
C GLU A 169 -6.33 23.27 7.37
N GLY A 170 -5.15 22.64 7.47
CA GLY A 170 -4.90 21.62 8.48
C GLY A 170 -5.54 20.25 8.18
N TRP A 171 -5.98 19.98 6.94
CA TRP A 171 -6.61 18.71 6.58
C TRP A 171 -5.75 17.48 6.95
N ARG A 172 -4.42 17.56 6.85
CA ARG A 172 -3.51 16.48 7.26
C ARG A 172 -3.59 16.20 8.75
N GLN A 173 -3.60 17.24 9.59
CA GLN A 173 -3.75 17.09 11.03
C GLN A 173 -5.08 16.42 11.37
N ASN A 174 -6.15 16.82 10.72
CA ASN A 174 -7.47 16.23 10.91
C ASN A 174 -7.48 14.76 10.44
N TYR A 175 -6.89 14.45 9.31
CA TYR A 175 -6.81 13.09 8.79
C TYR A 175 -6.10 12.16 9.78
N TYR A 176 -4.90 12.53 10.21
CA TYR A 176 -4.10 11.68 11.12
C TYR A 176 -4.55 11.73 12.59
N TYR A 177 -5.40 12.68 12.96
CA TYR A 177 -5.99 12.72 14.30
C TYR A 177 -7.12 11.69 14.48
N TYR A 178 -7.86 11.37 13.41
CA TYR A 178 -9.00 10.44 13.45
C TYR A 178 -8.67 9.02 12.98
N LEU A 179 -7.40 8.71 12.66
CA LEU A 179 -6.90 7.36 12.43
C LEU A 179 -6.53 6.69 13.73
#